data_8eed2414b3e69595dd6659f947423f19
#
_entry.id   8eed2414b3e69595dd6659f947423f19
#
_cell.length_a   1.000
_cell.length_b   1.000
_cell.length_c   1.000
_cell.angle_alpha   90.00
_cell.angle_beta   90.00
_cell.angle_gamma   90.00
#
_symmetry.space_group_name_H-M   'P 1'
#
loop_
_entity.id
_entity.type
_entity.pdbx_description
1 polymer ?
#
loop_
_entity_poly.entity_id
_entity_poly.type
_entity_poly.pdbx_seq_one_letter_code
_entity_poly.pdbx_strand_id
1 'polypeptide(L)'
;MYASLQPFAGWRTPPDEVLHFLTAPWPRYVTAGDIALNVCAYMPLGAMLYYALRPPLAAAIAWMAALALAAGLSLALESAQMFLPARIASNVDLISNSAGAAIGALCALLLGLANDPLTALRRRVIRADSLGDCGLLVVALWVLVQFHPARLALSSGDLRDTLDITPMFAHTSHSYLLAEAAVAALAVVATGLLVSLLVQSRRYVPRAMALTLLLTVTAKSIAAILHGRAANWLQWLTPGVALGLAAGGLLLLLFLWLAPTARAAAAILCLVTGVVVVNVAPENPYQALPAHLLSMQTTHLSNFGNIVRTLSKCWPFAALALLLALARTGANARPGA
;
A
#
# COMPACT_ATOMS: atom_id res chain seq x y z
N MET A 1 -7.51 2.78 -12.35
CA MET A 1 -7.35 3.89 -13.34
C MET A 1 -5.91 4.29 -13.56
N TYR A 2 -5.16 4.81 -12.54
CA TYR A 2 -3.77 5.24 -12.77
C TYR A 2 -2.88 4.16 -13.38
N ALA A 3 -2.88 2.95 -12.82
CA ALA A 3 -2.08 1.83 -13.33
C ALA A 3 -2.43 1.37 -14.74
N SER A 4 -3.72 1.38 -15.05
CA SER A 4 -4.21 0.89 -16.35
C SER A 4 -3.88 1.84 -17.48
N LEU A 5 -3.78 3.15 -17.24
CA LEU A 5 -3.62 4.17 -18.26
C LEU A 5 -2.25 4.86 -18.28
N GLN A 6 -1.33 4.51 -17.36
CA GLN A 6 0.03 5.05 -17.41
C GLN A 6 0.75 4.56 -18.69
N PRO A 7 1.54 5.41 -19.42
CA PRO A 7 2.09 6.70 -18.99
C PRO A 7 1.22 7.93 -19.28
N PHE A 8 -0.04 7.80 -19.65
CA PHE A 8 -0.96 8.91 -20.02
C PHE A 8 -0.49 9.77 -21.20
N ALA A 9 0.48 9.30 -21.96
CA ALA A 9 1.10 10.03 -23.06
C ALA A 9 1.00 9.25 -24.37
N GLY A 10 1.03 9.96 -25.49
CA GLY A 10 1.01 9.35 -26.80
C GLY A 10 -0.38 8.88 -27.25
N TRP A 11 -1.45 9.46 -26.70
CA TRP A 11 -2.82 9.16 -27.11
C TRP A 11 -2.98 9.27 -28.62
N ARG A 12 -3.55 8.24 -29.27
CA ARG A 12 -3.80 8.19 -30.71
C ARG A 12 -5.11 7.47 -31.00
N THR A 13 -5.68 7.69 -32.17
CA THR A 13 -6.80 6.86 -32.67
C THR A 13 -6.37 5.39 -32.71
N PRO A 14 -7.18 4.46 -32.19
CA PRO A 14 -6.85 3.04 -32.24
C PRO A 14 -6.81 2.56 -33.70
N PRO A 15 -5.93 1.59 -34.04
CA PRO A 15 -5.85 1.03 -35.37
C PRO A 15 -7.09 0.19 -35.74
N ASP A 16 -7.75 -0.36 -34.73
CA ASP A 16 -8.94 -1.22 -34.87
C ASP A 16 -10.13 -0.60 -34.15
N GLU A 17 -11.31 -1.24 -34.24
CA GLU A 17 -12.47 -0.86 -33.45
C GLU A 17 -12.18 -0.96 -31.95
N VAL A 18 -12.66 -0.01 -31.19
CA VAL A 18 -12.37 0.15 -29.74
C VAL A 18 -12.67 -1.11 -28.93
N LEU A 19 -13.67 -1.90 -29.36
CA LEU A 19 -14.05 -3.15 -28.68
C LEU A 19 -13.49 -4.40 -29.33
N HIS A 20 -12.60 -4.28 -30.32
CA HIS A 20 -12.00 -5.43 -31.03
C HIS A 20 -11.34 -6.43 -30.08
N PHE A 21 -10.74 -5.96 -28.98
CA PHE A 21 -10.08 -6.82 -27.99
C PHE A 21 -11.01 -7.86 -27.35
N LEU A 22 -12.33 -7.62 -27.33
CA LEU A 22 -13.30 -8.58 -26.76
C LEU A 22 -13.36 -9.89 -27.56
N THR A 23 -13.19 -9.82 -28.89
CA THR A 23 -13.23 -10.94 -29.81
C THR A 23 -11.85 -11.43 -30.24
N ALA A 24 -10.81 -10.72 -29.82
CA ALA A 24 -9.42 -11.08 -30.11
C ALA A 24 -9.04 -12.43 -29.46
N PRO A 25 -8.15 -13.22 -30.10
CA PRO A 25 -7.61 -14.43 -29.47
C PRO A 25 -6.90 -14.07 -28.16
N TRP A 26 -6.87 -15.02 -27.23
CA TRP A 26 -6.19 -14.84 -25.96
C TRP A 26 -4.72 -14.45 -26.15
N PRO A 27 -4.20 -13.48 -25.40
CA PRO A 27 -2.82 -13.06 -25.52
C PRO A 27 -1.85 -14.22 -25.27
N ARG A 28 -0.81 -14.33 -26.12
CA ARG A 28 0.16 -15.44 -26.07
C ARG A 28 1.02 -15.46 -24.80
N TYR A 29 1.14 -14.33 -24.10
CA TYR A 29 2.06 -14.13 -22.98
C TYR A 29 1.31 -13.70 -21.71
N VAL A 30 0.25 -14.45 -21.34
CA VAL A 30 -0.43 -14.24 -20.04
C VAL A 30 0.14 -15.23 -19.04
N THR A 31 0.63 -14.71 -17.91
CA THR A 31 1.09 -15.55 -16.80
C THR A 31 0.00 -15.71 -15.74
N ALA A 32 0.08 -16.81 -14.97
CA ALA A 32 -0.79 -16.98 -13.81
C ALA A 32 -0.65 -15.83 -12.79
N GLY A 33 0.54 -15.20 -12.72
CA GLY A 33 0.80 -14.03 -11.89
C GLY A 33 0.01 -12.81 -12.34
N ASP A 34 -0.11 -12.56 -13.65
CA ASP A 34 -0.87 -11.44 -14.19
C ASP A 34 -2.37 -11.59 -13.85
N ILE A 35 -2.92 -12.77 -14.05
CA ILE A 35 -4.31 -13.08 -13.68
C ILE A 35 -4.52 -12.89 -12.18
N ALA A 36 -3.63 -13.44 -11.35
CA ALA A 36 -3.73 -13.33 -9.90
C ALA A 36 -3.66 -11.87 -9.43
N LEU A 37 -2.79 -11.05 -10.01
CA LEU A 37 -2.68 -9.63 -9.70
C LEU A 37 -3.97 -8.87 -10.04
N ASN A 38 -4.54 -9.10 -11.20
CA ASN A 38 -5.79 -8.47 -11.61
C ASN A 38 -6.95 -8.89 -10.71
N VAL A 39 -7.09 -10.18 -10.41
CA VAL A 39 -8.07 -10.69 -9.44
C VAL A 39 -7.89 -10.02 -8.09
N CYS A 40 -6.70 -10.05 -7.52
CA CYS A 40 -6.42 -9.46 -6.19
C CYS A 40 -6.63 -7.94 -6.17
N ALA A 41 -6.33 -7.23 -7.25
CA ALA A 41 -6.52 -5.79 -7.34
C ALA A 41 -8.00 -5.38 -7.35
N TYR A 42 -8.87 -6.19 -7.95
CA TYR A 42 -10.29 -5.90 -8.06
C TYR A 42 -11.14 -6.47 -6.91
N MET A 43 -10.63 -7.42 -6.10
CA MET A 43 -11.33 -7.91 -4.91
C MET A 43 -11.74 -6.80 -3.93
N PRO A 44 -10.85 -5.87 -3.52
CA PRO A 44 -11.22 -4.75 -2.66
C PRO A 44 -12.31 -3.87 -3.28
N LEU A 45 -12.21 -3.57 -4.58
CA LEU A 45 -13.19 -2.78 -5.30
C LEU A 45 -14.59 -3.44 -5.25
N GLY A 46 -14.67 -4.73 -5.53
CA GLY A 46 -15.92 -5.49 -5.48
C GLY A 46 -16.53 -5.49 -4.07
N ALA A 47 -15.72 -5.70 -3.04
CA ALA A 47 -16.16 -5.64 -1.66
C ALA A 47 -16.68 -4.25 -1.27
N MET A 48 -15.94 -3.19 -1.62
CA MET A 48 -16.35 -1.79 -1.34
C MET A 48 -17.64 -1.42 -2.05
N LEU A 49 -17.79 -1.78 -3.34
CA LEU A 49 -19.02 -1.54 -4.08
C LEU A 49 -20.20 -2.29 -3.48
N TYR A 50 -20.02 -3.55 -3.06
CA TYR A 50 -21.05 -4.29 -2.36
C TYR A 50 -21.51 -3.57 -1.09
N TYR A 51 -20.60 -3.17 -0.21
CA TYR A 51 -20.96 -2.46 1.02
C TYR A 51 -21.59 -1.10 0.76
N ALA A 52 -21.17 -0.39 -0.28
CA ALA A 52 -21.78 0.89 -0.66
C ALA A 52 -23.22 0.73 -1.18
N LEU A 53 -23.50 -0.36 -1.88
CA LEU A 53 -24.82 -0.62 -2.49
C LEU A 53 -25.78 -1.38 -1.56
N ARG A 54 -25.28 -2.07 -0.54
CA ARG A 54 -26.06 -2.95 0.34
C ARG A 54 -27.16 -2.22 1.12
N PRO A 55 -26.98 -1.00 1.65
CA PRO A 55 -28.05 -0.34 2.41
C PRO A 55 -29.34 -0.11 1.60
N PRO A 56 -29.30 0.40 0.34
CA PRO A 56 -30.52 0.58 -0.46
C PRO A 56 -30.98 -0.69 -1.21
N LEU A 57 -30.11 -1.71 -1.39
CA LEU A 57 -30.40 -2.86 -2.22
C LEU A 57 -30.42 -4.16 -1.40
N ALA A 58 -31.21 -5.15 -1.87
CA ALA A 58 -31.14 -6.52 -1.37
C ALA A 58 -29.76 -7.13 -1.66
N ALA A 59 -29.31 -8.09 -0.84
CA ALA A 59 -27.96 -8.62 -0.88
C ALA A 59 -27.53 -9.16 -2.26
N ALA A 60 -28.39 -9.94 -2.91
CA ALA A 60 -28.11 -10.50 -4.23
C ALA A 60 -28.04 -9.39 -5.31
N ILE A 61 -28.94 -8.41 -5.24
CA ILE A 61 -28.96 -7.27 -6.17
C ILE A 61 -27.71 -6.41 -5.98
N ALA A 62 -27.31 -6.14 -4.74
CA ALA A 62 -26.08 -5.41 -4.41
C ALA A 62 -24.83 -6.12 -4.95
N TRP A 63 -24.78 -7.47 -4.85
CA TRP A 63 -23.70 -8.26 -5.39
C TRP A 63 -23.63 -8.17 -6.93
N MET A 64 -24.77 -8.32 -7.61
CA MET A 64 -24.84 -8.21 -9.08
C MET A 64 -24.48 -6.80 -9.54
N ALA A 65 -24.98 -5.77 -8.87
CA ALA A 65 -24.69 -4.40 -9.20
C ALA A 65 -23.20 -4.05 -8.98
N ALA A 66 -22.60 -4.55 -7.91
CA ALA A 66 -21.17 -4.37 -7.65
C ALA A 66 -20.31 -5.01 -8.75
N LEU A 67 -20.67 -6.23 -9.18
CA LEU A 67 -20.01 -6.92 -10.30
C LEU A 67 -20.19 -6.14 -11.60
N ALA A 68 -21.40 -5.70 -11.92
CA ALA A 68 -21.68 -4.96 -13.16
C ALA A 68 -20.92 -3.63 -13.22
N LEU A 69 -20.86 -2.88 -12.12
CA LEU A 69 -20.11 -1.64 -12.04
C LEU A 69 -18.60 -1.85 -12.17
N ALA A 70 -18.06 -2.87 -11.51
CA ALA A 70 -16.63 -3.17 -11.60
C ALA A 70 -16.23 -3.68 -12.99
N ALA A 71 -17.05 -4.54 -13.60
CA ALA A 71 -16.85 -5.01 -14.97
C ALA A 71 -16.98 -3.88 -15.98
N GLY A 72 -17.96 -2.99 -15.81
CA GLY A 72 -18.11 -1.77 -16.62
C GLY A 72 -16.92 -0.83 -16.52
N LEU A 73 -16.39 -0.64 -15.31
CA LEU A 73 -15.16 0.13 -15.10
C LEU A 73 -13.97 -0.54 -15.81
N SER A 74 -13.83 -1.86 -15.67
CA SER A 74 -12.75 -2.60 -16.35
C SER A 74 -12.88 -2.48 -17.87
N LEU A 75 -14.08 -2.66 -18.42
CA LEU A 75 -14.34 -2.50 -19.84
C LEU A 75 -13.97 -1.08 -20.33
N ALA A 76 -14.35 -0.05 -19.59
CA ALA A 76 -14.03 1.33 -19.93
C ALA A 76 -12.51 1.58 -19.92
N LEU A 77 -11.79 0.99 -18.96
CA LEU A 77 -10.33 1.11 -18.87
C LEU A 77 -9.62 0.37 -19.99
N GLU A 78 -10.03 -0.85 -20.33
CA GLU A 78 -9.49 -1.63 -21.47
C GLU A 78 -9.79 -0.90 -22.79
N SER A 79 -11.00 -0.36 -22.96
CA SER A 79 -11.34 0.45 -24.13
C SER A 79 -10.48 1.71 -24.24
N ALA A 80 -10.18 2.38 -23.10
CA ALA A 80 -9.28 3.53 -23.08
C ALA A 80 -7.83 3.14 -23.43
N GLN A 81 -7.39 1.93 -23.10
CA GLN A 81 -6.05 1.43 -23.45
C GLN A 81 -5.85 1.28 -24.95
N MET A 82 -6.92 1.04 -25.73
CA MET A 82 -6.82 1.00 -27.19
C MET A 82 -6.30 2.30 -27.81
N PHE A 83 -6.44 3.41 -27.11
CA PHE A 83 -5.93 4.72 -27.52
C PHE A 83 -4.47 4.96 -27.09
N LEU A 84 -3.85 4.04 -26.33
CA LEU A 84 -2.51 4.18 -25.78
C LEU A 84 -1.54 3.19 -26.45
N PRO A 85 -0.55 3.66 -27.25
CA PRO A 85 0.40 2.78 -27.94
C PRO A 85 1.23 1.88 -27.01
N ALA A 86 1.45 2.36 -25.78
CA ALA A 86 2.21 1.62 -24.75
C ALA A 86 1.37 0.57 -24.02
N ARG A 87 0.10 0.37 -24.40
CA ARG A 87 -0.84 -0.55 -23.77
C ARG A 87 -1.45 -1.52 -24.78
N ILE A 88 -1.81 -2.67 -24.28
CA ILE A 88 -2.52 -3.71 -25.04
C ILE A 88 -3.77 -4.04 -24.24
N ALA A 89 -4.94 -3.68 -24.77
CA ALA A 89 -6.21 -4.06 -24.17
C ALA A 89 -6.40 -5.58 -24.26
N SER A 90 -6.94 -6.18 -23.21
CA SER A 90 -7.01 -7.64 -23.07
C SER A 90 -8.38 -8.11 -22.58
N ASN A 91 -8.97 -9.08 -23.28
CA ASN A 91 -10.16 -9.78 -22.81
C ASN A 91 -9.89 -10.59 -21.52
N VAL A 92 -8.68 -11.11 -21.35
CA VAL A 92 -8.28 -11.85 -20.14
C VAL A 92 -8.23 -10.89 -18.93
N ASP A 93 -7.79 -9.65 -19.11
CA ASP A 93 -7.78 -8.64 -18.05
C ASP A 93 -9.21 -8.28 -17.64
N LEU A 94 -10.11 -8.08 -18.59
CA LEU A 94 -11.52 -7.85 -18.30
C LEU A 94 -12.14 -9.00 -17.49
N ILE A 95 -11.85 -10.25 -17.87
CA ILE A 95 -12.37 -11.44 -17.17
C ILE A 95 -11.78 -11.55 -15.78
N SER A 96 -10.47 -11.41 -15.62
CA SER A 96 -9.79 -11.54 -14.33
C SER A 96 -10.15 -10.42 -13.35
N ASN A 97 -10.31 -9.19 -13.84
CA ASN A 97 -10.79 -8.05 -13.07
C ASN A 97 -12.23 -8.27 -12.59
N SER A 98 -13.11 -8.73 -13.49
CA SER A 98 -14.51 -9.04 -13.16
C SER A 98 -14.62 -10.20 -12.17
N ALA A 99 -13.82 -11.25 -12.33
CA ALA A 99 -13.73 -12.36 -11.38
C ALA A 99 -13.26 -11.89 -10.01
N GLY A 100 -12.24 -11.04 -9.95
CA GLY A 100 -11.76 -10.42 -8.71
C GLY A 100 -12.86 -9.64 -7.98
N ALA A 101 -13.58 -8.80 -8.70
CA ALA A 101 -14.69 -8.04 -8.14
C ALA A 101 -15.83 -8.95 -7.64
N ALA A 102 -16.16 -10.00 -8.40
CA ALA A 102 -17.17 -10.98 -7.99
C ALA A 102 -16.79 -11.70 -6.69
N ILE A 103 -15.54 -12.15 -6.59
CA ILE A 103 -14.99 -12.80 -5.38
C ILE A 103 -15.02 -11.83 -4.22
N GLY A 104 -14.54 -10.60 -4.39
CA GLY A 104 -14.53 -9.57 -3.34
C GLY A 104 -15.94 -9.24 -2.83
N ALA A 105 -16.89 -9.03 -3.73
CA ALA A 105 -18.30 -8.80 -3.38
C ALA A 105 -18.94 -10.03 -2.72
N LEU A 106 -18.59 -11.25 -3.14
CA LEU A 106 -19.04 -12.49 -2.49
C LEU A 106 -18.48 -12.63 -1.08
N CYS A 107 -17.21 -12.36 -0.87
CA CYS A 107 -16.62 -12.34 0.47
C CYS A 107 -17.34 -11.35 1.39
N ALA A 108 -17.64 -10.15 0.90
CA ALA A 108 -18.39 -9.14 1.64
C ALA A 108 -19.83 -9.58 1.94
N LEU A 109 -20.51 -10.24 1.00
CA LEU A 109 -21.83 -10.84 1.19
C LEU A 109 -21.80 -11.91 2.29
N LEU A 110 -20.85 -12.85 2.22
CA LEU A 110 -20.73 -13.95 3.20
C LEU A 110 -20.41 -13.42 4.60
N LEU A 111 -19.54 -12.41 4.71
CA LEU A 111 -19.24 -11.74 5.97
C LEU A 111 -20.47 -11.05 6.54
N GLY A 112 -21.27 -10.39 5.69
CA GLY A 112 -22.55 -9.78 6.10
C GLY A 112 -23.57 -10.79 6.61
N LEU A 113 -23.64 -11.98 5.99
CA LEU A 113 -24.52 -13.08 6.46
C LEU A 113 -24.05 -13.66 7.79
N ALA A 114 -22.76 -13.63 8.10
CA ALA A 114 -22.19 -14.09 9.37
C ALA A 114 -22.29 -13.05 10.51
N ASN A 115 -23.24 -12.12 10.46
CA ASN A 115 -23.39 -10.99 11.39
C ASN A 115 -22.17 -10.05 11.44
N ASP A 116 -21.43 -9.99 10.34
CA ASP A 116 -20.26 -9.13 10.12
C ASP A 116 -19.24 -9.16 11.29
N PRO A 117 -18.57 -10.31 11.53
CA PRO A 117 -17.63 -10.45 12.63
C PRO A 117 -16.46 -9.48 12.53
N LEU A 118 -16.11 -9.04 11.32
CA LEU A 118 -15.03 -8.07 11.10
C LEU A 118 -15.42 -6.68 11.58
N THR A 119 -16.65 -6.24 11.31
CA THR A 119 -17.16 -4.97 11.83
C THR A 119 -17.29 -5.01 13.36
N ALA A 120 -17.76 -6.12 13.93
CA ALA A 120 -17.81 -6.28 15.38
C ALA A 120 -16.42 -6.24 16.01
N LEU A 121 -15.44 -6.96 15.44
CA LEU A 121 -14.04 -6.93 15.88
C LEU A 121 -13.44 -5.54 15.72
N ARG A 122 -13.66 -4.88 14.57
CA ARG A 122 -13.20 -3.51 14.31
C ARG A 122 -13.71 -2.56 15.39
N ARG A 123 -15.01 -2.53 15.64
CA ARG A 123 -15.64 -1.66 16.68
C ARG A 123 -15.11 -1.94 18.08
N ARG A 124 -14.66 -3.16 18.36
CA ARG A 124 -14.11 -3.56 19.66
C ARG A 124 -12.64 -3.15 19.83
N VAL A 125 -11.88 -3.10 18.74
CA VAL A 125 -10.43 -2.91 18.78
C VAL A 125 -10.04 -1.48 18.40
N ILE A 126 -10.66 -0.93 17.36
CA ILE A 126 -10.31 0.37 16.76
C ILE A 126 -11.35 1.42 17.18
N ARG A 127 -10.91 2.66 17.29
CA ARG A 127 -11.78 3.83 17.50
C ARG A 127 -13.00 3.78 16.59
N ALA A 128 -14.17 4.08 17.14
CA ALA A 128 -15.45 3.99 16.43
C ALA A 128 -15.84 5.29 15.70
N ASP A 129 -14.86 6.18 15.46
CA ASP A 129 -15.02 7.46 14.77
C ASP A 129 -14.38 7.44 13.37
N SER A 130 -14.58 8.49 12.60
CA SER A 130 -13.99 8.66 11.26
C SER A 130 -12.46 8.64 11.27
N LEU A 131 -11.82 9.08 12.36
CA LEU A 131 -10.36 9.00 12.50
C LEU A 131 -9.89 7.55 12.63
N GLY A 132 -10.70 6.67 13.24
CA GLY A 132 -10.43 5.23 13.27
C GLY A 132 -10.51 4.61 11.87
N ASP A 133 -11.48 5.00 11.05
CA ASP A 133 -11.62 4.52 9.66
C ASP A 133 -10.47 5.03 8.78
N CYS A 134 -10.18 6.32 8.84
CA CYS A 134 -9.01 6.91 8.16
C CYS A 134 -7.71 6.25 8.62
N GLY A 135 -7.60 5.95 9.90
CA GLY A 135 -6.44 5.28 10.48
C GLY A 135 -6.21 3.88 9.93
N LEU A 136 -7.27 3.09 9.85
CA LEU A 136 -7.20 1.76 9.22
C LEU A 136 -6.76 1.85 7.75
N LEU A 137 -7.29 2.82 7.01
CA LEU A 137 -6.88 3.06 5.63
C LEU A 137 -5.40 3.42 5.54
N VAL A 138 -4.91 4.34 6.38
CA VAL A 138 -3.50 4.75 6.39
C VAL A 138 -2.58 3.58 6.76
N VAL A 139 -2.96 2.73 7.72
CA VAL A 139 -2.19 1.53 8.07
C VAL A 139 -2.24 0.49 6.96
N ALA A 140 -3.38 0.28 6.30
CA ALA A 140 -3.48 -0.60 5.13
C ALA A 140 -2.61 -0.11 3.97
N LEU A 141 -2.62 1.20 3.70
CA LEU A 141 -1.75 1.82 2.71
C LEU A 141 -0.27 1.69 3.08
N TRP A 142 0.09 1.75 4.38
CA TRP A 142 1.45 1.45 4.82
C TRP A 142 1.90 0.05 4.41
N VAL A 143 1.07 -0.96 4.67
CA VAL A 143 1.38 -2.35 4.28
C VAL A 143 1.50 -2.46 2.75
N LEU A 144 0.60 -1.82 2.01
CA LEU A 144 0.63 -1.80 0.54
C LEU A 144 1.92 -1.15 0.00
N VAL A 145 2.35 -0.05 0.60
CA VAL A 145 3.61 0.63 0.22
C VAL A 145 4.83 -0.28 0.38
N GLN A 146 4.78 -1.28 1.26
CA GLN A 146 5.90 -2.21 1.45
C GLN A 146 6.14 -3.15 0.27
N PHE A 147 5.22 -3.26 -0.67
CA PHE A 147 5.46 -3.94 -1.95
C PHE A 147 6.42 -3.17 -2.87
N HIS A 148 6.66 -1.88 -2.61
CA HIS A 148 7.63 -1.11 -3.38
C HIS A 148 9.07 -1.56 -3.06
N PRO A 149 9.90 -1.85 -4.09
CA PRO A 149 11.33 -2.08 -3.91
C PRO A 149 12.04 -0.75 -3.62
N ALA A 150 11.88 -0.25 -2.40
CA ALA A 150 12.48 1.01 -1.98
C ALA A 150 14.01 0.91 -1.89
N ARG A 151 14.70 2.03 -2.09
CA ARG A 151 16.16 2.14 -1.95
C ARG A 151 16.63 1.79 -0.53
N LEU A 152 15.86 2.20 0.48
CA LEU A 152 16.04 1.81 1.88
C LEU A 152 14.79 1.03 2.31
N ALA A 153 14.97 -0.13 2.93
CA ALA A 153 13.84 -0.94 3.39
C ALA A 153 13.00 -0.18 4.42
N LEU A 154 11.68 -0.40 4.39
CA LEU A 154 10.71 0.28 5.25
C LEU A 154 10.62 1.80 5.03
N SER A 155 11.27 2.36 4.03
CA SER A 155 11.15 3.79 3.72
C SER A 155 9.83 4.14 3.05
N SER A 156 9.43 5.38 3.22
CA SER A 156 8.36 6.05 2.46
C SER A 156 8.70 7.53 2.31
N GLY A 157 8.15 8.19 1.29
CA GLY A 157 8.44 9.61 1.04
C GLY A 157 9.78 9.86 0.36
N ASP A 158 10.29 8.91 -0.42
CA ASP A 158 11.45 9.16 -1.30
C ASP A 158 11.02 10.06 -2.48
N LEU A 159 11.40 11.32 -2.40
CA LEU A 159 11.07 12.37 -3.36
C LEU A 159 12.24 12.73 -4.28
N ARG A 160 13.40 12.07 -4.16
CA ARG A 160 14.62 12.38 -4.89
C ARG A 160 14.39 12.47 -6.39
N ASP A 161 13.77 11.46 -6.98
CA ASP A 161 13.47 11.44 -8.41
C ASP A 161 12.41 12.48 -8.84
N THR A 162 11.65 13.05 -7.89
CA THR A 162 10.59 14.02 -8.20
C THR A 162 11.04 15.45 -8.05
N LEU A 163 11.95 15.71 -7.10
CA LEU A 163 12.45 17.02 -6.75
C LEU A 163 13.92 17.22 -7.14
N ASP A 164 14.51 16.26 -7.85
CA ASP A 164 15.93 16.25 -8.26
C ASP A 164 16.91 16.49 -7.10
N ILE A 165 16.62 15.80 -5.97
CA ILE A 165 17.43 15.94 -4.75
C ILE A 165 18.64 15.01 -4.87
N THR A 166 19.84 15.58 -4.80
CA THR A 166 21.08 14.82 -4.75
C THR A 166 21.38 14.33 -3.32
N PRO A 167 21.97 13.14 -3.16
CA PRO A 167 22.38 12.62 -1.86
C PRO A 167 23.37 13.58 -1.17
N MET A 168 23.14 13.86 0.12
CA MET A 168 24.02 14.75 0.88
C MET A 168 25.28 14.03 1.38
N PHE A 169 25.22 12.70 1.54
CA PHE A 169 26.30 11.89 2.10
C PHE A 169 26.88 10.97 1.03
N ALA A 170 28.22 10.87 1.00
CA ALA A 170 28.91 9.91 0.16
C ALA A 170 28.60 8.46 0.62
N HIS A 171 28.52 7.55 -0.37
CA HIS A 171 28.32 6.13 -0.09
C HIS A 171 29.56 5.54 0.56
N THR A 172 29.41 5.08 1.82
CA THR A 172 30.33 4.18 2.51
C THR A 172 29.48 3.08 3.14
N SER A 173 30.06 1.90 3.38
CA SER A 173 29.34 0.80 4.05
C SER A 173 28.77 1.24 5.41
N HIS A 174 29.47 2.11 6.13
CA HIS A 174 29.04 2.61 7.42
C HIS A 174 27.91 3.64 7.30
N SER A 175 28.02 4.64 6.42
CA SER A 175 26.99 5.64 6.23
C SER A 175 25.68 5.03 5.72
N TYR A 176 25.78 4.02 4.84
CA TYR A 176 24.61 3.32 4.33
C TYR A 176 23.95 2.46 5.42
N LEU A 177 24.72 1.71 6.22
CA LEU A 177 24.22 0.93 7.36
C LEU A 177 23.47 1.83 8.37
N LEU A 178 24.04 2.98 8.71
CA LEU A 178 23.40 3.93 9.61
C LEU A 178 22.10 4.51 9.03
N ALA A 179 22.09 4.82 7.74
CA ALA A 179 20.88 5.31 7.07
C ALA A 179 19.76 4.24 7.07
N GLU A 180 20.09 2.97 6.76
CA GLU A 180 19.14 1.87 6.85
C GLU A 180 18.60 1.69 8.28
N ALA A 181 19.49 1.71 9.28
CA ALA A 181 19.10 1.57 10.68
C ALA A 181 18.19 2.71 11.14
N ALA A 182 18.54 3.95 10.80
CA ALA A 182 17.75 5.13 11.16
C ALA A 182 16.36 5.09 10.52
N VAL A 183 16.29 4.82 9.21
CA VAL A 183 15.00 4.74 8.49
C VAL A 183 14.11 3.64 9.05
N ALA A 184 14.66 2.44 9.28
CA ALA A 184 13.89 1.33 9.83
C ALA A 184 13.40 1.63 11.26
N ALA A 185 14.25 2.20 12.11
CA ALA A 185 13.88 2.58 13.47
C ALA A 185 12.76 3.63 13.49
N LEU A 186 12.91 4.70 12.71
CA LEU A 186 11.93 5.78 12.61
C LEU A 186 10.60 5.29 12.05
N ALA A 187 10.62 4.40 11.05
CA ALA A 187 9.43 3.80 10.49
C ALA A 187 8.68 2.94 11.52
N VAL A 188 9.39 2.10 12.29
CA VAL A 188 8.79 1.27 13.35
C VAL A 188 8.16 2.13 14.44
N VAL A 189 8.86 3.17 14.89
CA VAL A 189 8.34 4.07 15.92
C VAL A 189 7.11 4.83 15.42
N ALA A 190 7.21 5.46 14.24
CA ALA A 190 6.11 6.26 13.69
C ALA A 190 4.84 5.42 13.47
N THR A 191 4.97 4.27 12.80
CA THR A 191 3.82 3.38 12.51
C THR A 191 3.30 2.69 13.77
N GLY A 192 4.16 2.26 14.68
CA GLY A 192 3.77 1.66 15.94
C GLY A 192 3.01 2.64 16.84
N LEU A 193 3.47 3.88 16.96
CA LEU A 193 2.76 4.92 17.71
C LEU A 193 1.44 5.28 17.05
N LEU A 194 1.38 5.40 15.71
CA LEU A 194 0.13 5.59 14.97
C LEU A 194 -0.86 4.48 15.31
N VAL A 195 -0.48 3.20 15.19
CA VAL A 195 -1.32 2.06 15.55
C VAL A 195 -1.79 2.15 17.00
N SER A 196 -0.90 2.54 17.94
CA SER A 196 -1.25 2.68 19.35
C SER A 196 -2.32 3.74 19.63
N LEU A 197 -2.39 4.79 18.80
CA LEU A 197 -3.36 5.89 18.90
C LEU A 197 -4.73 5.52 18.30
N LEU A 198 -4.77 4.54 17.40
CA LEU A 198 -5.99 4.06 16.77
C LEU A 198 -6.72 3.01 17.63
N VAL A 199 -6.00 2.31 18.49
CA VAL A 199 -6.54 1.21 19.30
C VAL A 199 -7.24 1.75 20.54
N GLN A 200 -8.49 1.31 20.78
CA GLN A 200 -9.33 1.77 21.91
C GLN A 200 -8.78 1.36 23.27
N SER A 201 -8.23 0.16 23.38
CA SER A 201 -7.79 -0.41 24.67
C SER A 201 -6.34 -0.86 24.61
N ARG A 202 -5.57 -0.49 25.63
CA ARG A 202 -4.14 -0.86 25.75
C ARG A 202 -3.87 -2.36 25.58
N ARG A 203 -4.82 -3.22 25.98
CA ARG A 203 -4.71 -4.70 25.85
C ARG A 203 -4.59 -5.19 24.40
N TYR A 204 -5.12 -4.43 23.43
CA TYR A 204 -5.09 -4.80 22.02
C TYR A 204 -3.87 -4.22 21.29
N VAL A 205 -3.17 -3.24 21.87
CA VAL A 205 -2.02 -2.58 21.24
C VAL A 205 -0.93 -3.57 20.82
N PRO A 206 -0.47 -4.51 21.66
CA PRO A 206 0.58 -5.46 21.24
C PRO A 206 0.12 -6.35 20.08
N ARG A 207 -1.16 -6.78 20.08
CA ARG A 207 -1.71 -7.63 18.99
C ARG A 207 -1.84 -6.86 17.69
N ALA A 208 -2.31 -5.61 17.75
CA ALA A 208 -2.42 -4.75 16.56
C ALA A 208 -1.02 -4.45 15.98
N MET A 209 -0.03 -4.16 16.81
CA MET A 209 1.36 -3.96 16.39
C MET A 209 1.96 -5.23 15.79
N ALA A 210 1.78 -6.38 16.44
CA ALA A 210 2.26 -7.67 15.94
C ALA A 210 1.64 -8.01 14.58
N LEU A 211 0.34 -7.77 14.41
CA LEU A 211 -0.35 -7.95 13.13
C LEU A 211 0.20 -7.00 12.05
N THR A 212 0.36 -5.70 12.37
CA THR A 212 0.93 -4.73 11.43
C THR A 212 2.35 -5.12 11.03
N LEU A 213 3.18 -5.54 11.97
CA LEU A 213 4.54 -6.00 11.69
C LEU A 213 4.53 -7.26 10.81
N LEU A 214 3.69 -8.26 11.15
CA LEU A 214 3.55 -9.49 10.37
C LEU A 214 3.15 -9.17 8.93
N LEU A 215 2.13 -8.33 8.73
CA LEU A 215 1.69 -7.91 7.40
C LEU A 215 2.78 -7.15 6.64
N THR A 216 3.54 -6.28 7.32
CA THR A 216 4.67 -5.54 6.74
C THR A 216 5.76 -6.49 6.27
N VAL A 217 6.19 -7.43 7.11
CA VAL A 217 7.19 -8.46 6.79
C VAL A 217 6.73 -9.32 5.62
N THR A 218 5.48 -9.78 5.66
CA THR A 218 4.89 -10.59 4.58
C THR A 218 4.87 -9.82 3.26
N ALA A 219 4.43 -8.56 3.27
CA ALA A 219 4.41 -7.72 2.07
C ALA A 219 5.81 -7.52 1.48
N LYS A 220 6.82 -7.22 2.32
CA LYS A 220 8.23 -7.09 1.88
C LYS A 220 8.78 -8.39 1.30
N SER A 221 8.48 -9.51 1.92
CA SER A 221 8.95 -10.83 1.46
C SER A 221 8.29 -11.24 0.14
N ILE A 222 6.98 -11.02 0.00
CA ILE A 222 6.28 -11.23 -1.28
C ILE A 222 6.85 -10.30 -2.35
N ALA A 223 7.11 -9.02 -2.03
CA ALA A 223 7.73 -8.09 -2.96
C ALA A 223 9.10 -8.60 -3.44
N ALA A 224 9.95 -9.14 -2.55
CA ALA A 224 11.23 -9.72 -2.92
C ALA A 224 11.07 -10.90 -3.90
N ILE A 225 10.09 -11.78 -3.66
CA ILE A 225 9.78 -12.91 -4.54
C ILE A 225 9.31 -12.43 -5.91
N LEU A 226 8.39 -11.47 -5.96
CA LEU A 226 7.85 -10.92 -7.21
C LEU A 226 8.91 -10.22 -8.07
N HIS A 227 9.96 -9.67 -7.43
CA HIS A 227 11.11 -9.05 -8.13
C HIS A 227 12.22 -10.05 -8.47
N GLY A 228 11.92 -11.34 -8.57
CA GLY A 228 12.85 -12.39 -8.99
C GLY A 228 13.88 -12.82 -7.93
N ARG A 229 13.66 -12.49 -6.67
CA ARG A 229 14.54 -12.81 -5.54
C ARG A 229 13.99 -13.96 -4.68
N ALA A 230 13.29 -14.91 -5.31
CA ALA A 230 12.62 -16.01 -4.60
C ALA A 230 13.57 -16.83 -3.70
N ALA A 231 14.81 -17.05 -4.13
CA ALA A 231 15.82 -17.76 -3.33
C ALA A 231 16.24 -16.99 -2.06
N ASN A 232 16.07 -15.64 -2.05
CA ASN A 232 16.49 -14.76 -0.97
C ASN A 232 15.34 -13.79 -0.58
N TRP A 233 14.19 -14.32 -0.23
CA TRP A 233 13.00 -13.57 0.14
C TRP A 233 13.18 -12.64 1.36
N LEU A 234 14.20 -12.87 2.19
CA LEU A 234 14.61 -12.01 3.33
C LEU A 234 15.76 -11.04 2.99
N GLN A 235 16.17 -10.91 1.74
CA GLN A 235 17.30 -10.03 1.36
C GLN A 235 17.09 -8.57 1.78
N TRP A 236 15.84 -8.12 1.98
CA TRP A 236 15.54 -6.80 2.49
C TRP A 236 15.93 -6.62 3.97
N LEU A 237 16.09 -7.71 4.72
CA LEU A 237 16.50 -7.69 6.13
C LEU A 237 18.05 -7.66 6.22
N THR A 238 18.60 -6.50 5.88
CA THR A 238 20.04 -6.23 5.99
C THR A 238 20.46 -6.04 7.45
N PRO A 239 21.76 -6.09 7.78
CA PRO A 239 22.24 -5.78 9.15
C PRO A 239 21.79 -4.40 9.65
N GLY A 240 21.76 -3.39 8.76
CA GLY A 240 21.26 -2.04 9.10
C GLY A 240 19.77 -2.07 9.46
N VAL A 241 18.95 -2.74 8.65
CA VAL A 241 17.51 -2.88 8.91
C VAL A 241 17.27 -3.65 10.22
N ALA A 242 17.99 -4.75 10.46
CA ALA A 242 17.86 -5.54 11.70
C ALA A 242 18.20 -4.69 12.94
N LEU A 243 19.28 -3.92 12.89
CA LEU A 243 19.65 -2.98 13.94
C LEU A 243 18.55 -1.91 14.15
N GLY A 244 18.01 -1.35 13.05
CA GLY A 244 16.94 -0.37 13.09
C GLY A 244 15.64 -0.92 13.67
N LEU A 245 15.26 -2.14 13.32
CA LEU A 245 14.08 -2.82 13.90
C LEU A 245 14.25 -3.02 15.41
N ALA A 246 15.42 -3.46 15.86
CA ALA A 246 15.72 -3.64 17.28
C ALA A 246 15.69 -2.30 18.05
N ALA A 247 16.42 -1.30 17.56
CA ALA A 247 16.49 0.03 18.19
C ALA A 247 15.11 0.72 18.17
N GLY A 248 14.41 0.69 17.03
CA GLY A 248 13.07 1.24 16.88
C GLY A 248 12.04 0.54 17.76
N GLY A 249 12.14 -0.79 17.90
CA GLY A 249 11.31 -1.57 18.81
C GLY A 249 11.49 -1.15 20.28
N LEU A 250 12.73 -1.00 20.72
CA LEU A 250 13.05 -0.51 22.09
C LEU A 250 12.52 0.90 22.31
N LEU A 251 12.77 1.84 21.39
CA LEU A 251 12.26 3.19 21.45
C LEU A 251 10.72 3.23 21.46
N LEU A 252 10.09 2.41 20.65
CA LEU A 252 8.63 2.30 20.61
C LEU A 252 8.09 1.87 21.98
N LEU A 253 8.69 0.85 22.61
CA LEU A 253 8.28 0.39 23.94
C LEU A 253 8.37 1.51 24.97
N LEU A 254 9.44 2.32 24.95
CA LEU A 254 9.60 3.48 25.81
C LEU A 254 8.52 4.54 25.51
N PHE A 255 8.25 4.84 24.27
CA PHE A 255 7.30 5.89 23.90
C PHE A 255 5.84 5.50 24.13
N LEU A 256 5.52 4.21 24.26
CA LEU A 256 4.17 3.76 24.65
C LEU A 256 3.77 4.19 26.08
N TRP A 257 4.72 4.55 26.92
CA TRP A 257 4.45 5.11 28.25
C TRP A 257 4.04 6.58 28.21
N LEU A 258 4.31 7.29 27.13
CA LEU A 258 3.94 8.69 26.95
C LEU A 258 2.42 8.89 26.91
N ALA A 259 1.99 10.11 27.25
CA ALA A 259 0.60 10.53 27.04
C ALA A 259 0.22 10.52 25.54
N PRO A 260 -1.05 10.34 25.19
CA PRO A 260 -1.47 10.23 23.76
C PRO A 260 -1.01 11.39 22.89
N THR A 261 -1.06 12.63 23.41
CA THR A 261 -0.58 13.83 22.70
C THR A 261 0.93 13.79 22.45
N ALA A 262 1.71 13.37 23.45
CA ALA A 262 3.16 13.20 23.31
C ALA A 262 3.52 12.05 22.36
N ARG A 263 2.73 10.96 22.35
CA ARG A 263 2.88 9.87 21.35
C ARG A 263 2.63 10.37 19.94
N ALA A 264 1.60 11.18 19.74
CA ALA A 264 1.31 11.78 18.43
C ALA A 264 2.46 12.71 17.99
N ALA A 265 2.96 13.56 18.87
CA ALA A 265 4.10 14.44 18.58
C ALA A 265 5.38 13.64 18.27
N ALA A 266 5.68 12.59 19.03
CA ALA A 266 6.81 11.71 18.77
C ALA A 266 6.66 10.97 17.41
N ALA A 267 5.45 10.50 17.09
CA ALA A 267 5.17 9.86 15.79
C ALA A 267 5.37 10.84 14.62
N ILE A 268 4.90 12.08 14.76
CA ILE A 268 5.10 13.14 13.76
C ILE A 268 6.60 13.43 13.58
N LEU A 269 7.34 13.60 14.67
CA LEU A 269 8.77 13.86 14.62
C LEU A 269 9.52 12.73 13.93
N CYS A 270 9.25 11.47 14.32
CA CYS A 270 9.86 10.30 13.69
C CYS A 270 9.50 10.18 12.19
N LEU A 271 8.25 10.47 11.83
CA LEU A 271 7.81 10.42 10.44
C LEU A 271 8.53 11.48 9.59
N VAL A 272 8.54 12.73 10.03
CA VAL A 272 9.21 13.85 9.33
C VAL A 272 10.72 13.60 9.24
N THR A 273 11.35 13.21 10.34
CA THR A 273 12.78 12.87 10.33
C THR A 273 13.08 11.71 9.38
N GLY A 274 12.20 10.68 9.34
CA GLY A 274 12.33 9.56 8.43
C GLY A 274 12.30 9.99 6.97
N VAL A 275 11.36 10.86 6.60
CA VAL A 275 11.30 11.44 5.24
C VAL A 275 12.57 12.23 4.91
N VAL A 276 13.06 13.06 5.84
CA VAL A 276 14.31 13.81 5.63
C VAL A 276 15.48 12.84 5.42
N VAL A 277 15.65 11.87 6.31
CA VAL A 277 16.76 10.88 6.21
C VAL A 277 16.71 10.13 4.89
N VAL A 278 15.54 9.68 4.45
CA VAL A 278 15.38 8.98 3.16
C VAL A 278 15.86 9.83 2.00
N ASN A 279 15.58 11.14 2.01
CA ASN A 279 15.92 12.02 0.89
C ASN A 279 17.37 12.51 0.89
N VAL A 280 18.07 12.49 2.04
CA VAL A 280 19.49 12.88 2.13
C VAL A 280 20.45 11.69 2.21
N ALA A 281 19.93 10.47 2.35
CA ALA A 281 20.70 9.25 2.51
C ALA A 281 21.62 8.96 1.32
N PRO A 282 22.76 8.29 1.53
CA PRO A 282 23.64 7.88 0.45
C PRO A 282 22.93 6.92 -0.52
N GLU A 283 23.24 7.02 -1.80
CA GLU A 283 22.80 6.02 -2.78
C GLU A 283 23.71 4.82 -2.78
N ASN A 284 23.14 3.63 -2.85
CA ASN A 284 23.90 2.41 -3.01
C ASN A 284 24.11 2.12 -4.50
N PRO A 285 25.32 2.27 -5.03
CA PRO A 285 25.61 2.05 -6.44
C PRO A 285 25.40 0.60 -6.88
N TYR A 286 25.37 -0.36 -5.93
CA TYR A 286 25.14 -1.78 -6.21
C TYR A 286 23.65 -2.17 -6.24
N GLN A 287 22.75 -1.27 -5.87
CA GLN A 287 21.31 -1.51 -5.91
C GLN A 287 20.65 -1.05 -7.21
N ALA A 288 21.37 -0.37 -8.08
CA ALA A 288 20.85 -0.02 -9.40
C ALA A 288 20.57 -1.31 -10.18
N LEU A 289 19.27 -1.67 -10.29
CA LEU A 289 18.87 -2.74 -11.21
C LEU A 289 19.29 -2.31 -12.62
N PRO A 290 20.02 -3.15 -13.36
CA PRO A 290 20.34 -2.84 -14.76
C PRO A 290 19.06 -2.54 -15.54
N ALA A 291 19.05 -1.45 -16.30
CA ALA A 291 17.85 -0.99 -17.02
C ALA A 291 17.23 -2.07 -17.95
N HIS A 292 18.06 -3.02 -18.44
CA HIS A 292 17.60 -4.14 -19.26
C HIS A 292 16.79 -5.18 -18.47
N LEU A 293 16.99 -5.33 -17.14
CA LEU A 293 16.17 -6.20 -16.30
C LEU A 293 14.83 -5.56 -15.97
N LEU A 294 14.74 -4.23 -15.96
CA LEU A 294 13.49 -3.50 -15.81
C LEU A 294 12.58 -3.64 -17.06
N SER A 295 13.17 -3.78 -18.25
CA SER A 295 12.41 -3.98 -19.49
C SER A 295 11.83 -5.39 -19.64
N MET A 296 12.31 -6.37 -18.90
CA MET A 296 11.81 -7.75 -18.91
C MET A 296 10.68 -8.00 -17.88
N GLN A 297 10.35 -7.01 -17.03
CA GLN A 297 9.21 -7.13 -16.15
C GLN A 297 7.92 -7.08 -16.95
N THR A 298 7.03 -8.03 -16.69
CA THR A 298 5.71 -8.04 -17.33
C THR A 298 4.99 -6.71 -17.11
N THR A 299 4.23 -6.25 -18.09
CA THR A 299 3.59 -4.93 -18.10
C THR A 299 2.75 -4.68 -16.83
N HIS A 300 2.13 -5.73 -16.29
CA HIS A 300 1.27 -5.64 -15.10
C HIS A 300 2.06 -5.43 -13.80
N LEU A 301 3.20 -6.10 -13.61
CA LEU A 301 4.09 -5.87 -12.46
C LEU A 301 4.67 -4.46 -12.45
N SER A 302 5.00 -3.92 -13.63
CA SER A 302 5.49 -2.54 -13.73
C SER A 302 4.41 -1.53 -13.34
N ASN A 303 3.15 -1.78 -13.71
CA ASN A 303 2.01 -0.93 -13.36
C ASN A 303 1.71 -0.92 -11.87
N PHE A 304 1.65 -2.11 -11.27
CA PHE A 304 1.51 -2.25 -9.83
C PHE A 304 2.68 -1.54 -9.11
N GLY A 305 3.91 -1.75 -9.55
CA GLY A 305 5.10 -1.09 -9.03
C GLY A 305 5.00 0.44 -9.06
N ASN A 306 4.48 1.01 -10.14
CA ASN A 306 4.29 2.45 -10.28
C ASN A 306 3.22 3.02 -9.35
N ILE A 307 2.10 2.28 -9.12
CA ILE A 307 1.10 2.68 -8.12
C ILE A 307 1.72 2.72 -6.74
N VAL A 308 2.36 1.62 -6.35
CA VAL A 308 2.92 1.47 -5.01
C VAL A 308 4.04 2.51 -4.79
N ARG A 309 4.83 2.82 -5.83
CA ARG A 309 5.81 3.90 -5.82
C ARG A 309 5.18 5.26 -5.57
N THR A 310 4.09 5.59 -6.28
CA THR A 310 3.37 6.86 -6.08
C THR A 310 2.75 6.93 -4.69
N LEU A 311 2.11 5.83 -4.24
CA LEU A 311 1.57 5.73 -2.89
C LEU A 311 2.66 5.88 -1.83
N SER A 312 3.84 5.30 -2.05
CA SER A 312 5.00 5.44 -1.14
C SER A 312 5.43 6.89 -0.97
N LYS A 313 5.38 7.69 -2.05
CA LYS A 313 5.69 9.13 -1.97
C LYS A 313 4.62 9.92 -1.21
N CYS A 314 3.34 9.57 -1.35
CA CYS A 314 2.21 10.30 -0.77
C CYS A 314 1.88 9.86 0.67
N TRP A 315 2.19 8.63 1.06
CA TRP A 315 1.80 8.04 2.33
C TRP A 315 2.21 8.87 3.56
N PRO A 316 3.45 9.40 3.67
CA PRO A 316 3.84 10.17 4.85
C PRO A 316 2.98 11.41 5.07
N PHE A 317 2.51 12.05 4.02
CA PHE A 317 1.64 13.23 4.12
C PHE A 317 0.25 12.85 4.63
N ALA A 318 -0.31 11.72 4.19
CA ALA A 318 -1.57 11.20 4.71
C ALA A 318 -1.44 10.80 6.20
N ALA A 319 -0.36 10.13 6.57
CA ALA A 319 -0.06 9.76 7.95
C ALA A 319 0.14 11.00 8.84
N LEU A 320 0.83 12.03 8.34
CA LEU A 320 1.02 13.31 9.03
C LEU A 320 -0.30 14.02 9.30
N ALA A 321 -1.15 14.14 8.27
CA ALA A 321 -2.47 14.75 8.41
C ALA A 321 -3.33 14.04 9.47
N LEU A 322 -3.33 12.70 9.45
CA LEU A 322 -4.02 11.89 10.45
C LEU A 322 -3.45 12.08 11.86
N LEU A 323 -2.13 12.05 12.03
CA LEU A 323 -1.47 12.25 13.32
C LEU A 323 -1.76 13.63 13.89
N LEU A 324 -1.78 14.68 13.07
CA LEU A 324 -2.18 16.03 13.47
C LEU A 324 -3.64 16.08 13.93
N ALA A 325 -4.54 15.40 13.24
CA ALA A 325 -5.95 15.29 13.65
C ALA A 325 -6.08 14.54 15.00
N LEU A 326 -5.37 13.43 15.16
CA LEU A 326 -5.36 12.65 16.41
C LEU A 326 -4.77 13.44 17.58
N ALA A 327 -3.72 14.25 17.35
CA ALA A 327 -3.15 15.12 18.37
C ALA A 327 -4.14 16.18 18.87
N ARG A 328 -4.91 16.81 17.95
CA ARG A 328 -5.95 17.80 18.28
C ARG A 328 -7.08 17.19 19.12
N THR A 329 -7.57 16.01 18.73
CA THR A 329 -8.65 15.34 19.50
C THR A 329 -8.17 14.90 20.90
N GLY A 330 -6.92 14.43 21.02
CA GLY A 330 -6.32 14.08 22.31
C GLY A 330 -6.09 15.29 23.23
N ALA A 331 -5.85 16.47 22.69
CA ALA A 331 -5.74 17.71 23.45
C ALA A 331 -7.11 18.19 23.98
N ASN A 332 -8.17 18.04 23.17
CA ASN A 332 -9.53 18.46 23.54
C ASN A 332 -10.22 17.49 24.53
N ALA A 333 -9.72 16.26 24.66
CA ALA A 333 -10.27 15.26 25.59
C ALA A 333 -9.74 15.40 27.05
N ARG A 334 -8.98 16.46 27.38
CA ARG A 334 -8.66 16.81 28.77
C ARG A 334 -9.77 17.74 29.30
N PRO A 335 -10.76 17.24 30.08
CA PRO A 335 -11.56 18.11 30.92
C PRO A 335 -10.58 18.73 31.95
N GLY A 336 -10.77 20.00 32.24
CA GLY A 336 -9.94 20.76 33.16
C GLY A 336 -9.58 19.99 34.41
N ALA A 337 -8.29 19.99 34.72
CA ALA A 337 -7.80 19.62 36.02
C ALA A 337 -8.26 20.67 37.03
#